data_45548e948720396aa73bf5580a8cedcb
#
_entry.id   45548e948720396aa73bf5580a8cedcb
#
_cell.length_a   1.000
_cell.length_b   1.000
_cell.length_c   1.000
_cell.angle_alpha   90.00
_cell.angle_beta   90.00
_cell.angle_gamma   90.00
#
_symmetry.space_group_name_H-M   'P 1'
#
loop_
_entity.id
_entity.type
_entity.pdbx_description
1 polymer ?
#
loop_
_entity_poly.entity_id
_entity_poly.type
_entity_poly.pdbx_seq_one_letter_code
_entity_poly.pdbx_strand_id
1 'polypeptide(L)'
;AKAAHLILDTRAHGTQSLLSPALAPFQSAALCLWLPSVKLSAEQLCLLTQPSAQRGPASALLPNGRLPRFGRGLLCAFAISEVACVASDKHMYLLDPSGRYLTSAIDAAPTADAQQPIGRVYPLVPSDLPRKFSDQYAPLAVGGYAAAAGAPLDGTLVRLPLRSHALAAGSRFSNKFWSAARMRTLLGALEKQATP
;
A
#
# COMPACT_ATOMS: atom_id res chain seq x y z
N ALA A 1 18.01 4.92 2.70
CA ALA A 1 17.65 4.45 4.03
C ALA A 1 18.85 3.80 4.69
N LYS A 2 19.09 4.09 5.98
CA LYS A 2 20.15 3.40 6.74
C LYS A 2 19.69 2.00 7.17
N ALA A 3 18.39 1.75 7.19
CA ALA A 3 17.77 0.46 7.49
C ALA A 3 16.45 0.31 6.74
N ALA A 4 16.05 -0.92 6.45
CA ALA A 4 14.74 -1.29 5.97
C ALA A 4 14.19 -2.37 6.90
N HIS A 5 12.96 -2.20 7.37
CA HIS A 5 12.33 -3.14 8.29
C HIS A 5 11.20 -3.86 7.58
N LEU A 6 11.30 -5.18 7.53
CA LEU A 6 10.22 -6.03 7.07
C LEU A 6 9.44 -6.53 8.29
N ILE A 7 8.16 -6.18 8.37
CA ILE A 7 7.34 -6.37 9.55
C ILE A 7 6.10 -7.18 9.18
N LEU A 8 5.83 -8.26 9.89
CA LEU A 8 4.56 -8.97 9.80
C LEU A 8 3.62 -8.41 10.89
N ASP A 9 2.71 -7.53 10.49
CA ASP A 9 1.64 -7.06 11.36
C ASP A 9 0.51 -8.10 11.39
N THR A 10 0.27 -8.70 12.54
CA THR A 10 -0.78 -9.72 12.73
C THR A 10 -2.02 -9.16 13.41
N ARG A 11 -2.07 -7.85 13.70
CA ARG A 11 -3.20 -7.22 14.35
C ARG A 11 -4.40 -7.14 13.42
N ALA A 12 -5.59 -7.28 14.00
CA ALA A 12 -6.83 -6.86 13.36
C ALA A 12 -7.10 -5.40 13.74
N HIS A 13 -7.50 -4.60 12.78
CA HIS A 13 -7.85 -3.19 12.97
C HIS A 13 -9.36 -3.01 12.83
N GLY A 14 -9.89 -1.88 13.31
CA GLY A 14 -11.29 -1.52 13.19
C GLY A 14 -11.76 -1.43 11.72
N THR A 15 -13.06 -1.59 11.52
CA THR A 15 -13.68 -1.58 10.18
C THR A 15 -14.90 -0.65 10.10
N GLN A 16 -15.11 0.18 11.12
CA GLN A 16 -16.30 1.04 11.20
C GLN A 16 -16.08 2.39 10.49
N SER A 17 -14.85 2.89 10.49
CA SER A 17 -14.51 4.19 9.92
C SER A 17 -13.46 4.03 8.81
N LEU A 18 -13.93 3.60 7.63
CA LEU A 18 -13.11 3.36 6.45
C LEU A 18 -13.45 4.34 5.32
N LEU A 19 -12.48 4.65 4.48
CA LEU A 19 -12.66 5.45 3.26
C LEU A 19 -13.66 4.82 2.27
N SER A 20 -13.74 3.48 2.28
CA SER A 20 -14.74 2.70 1.58
C SER A 20 -15.05 1.45 2.41
N PRO A 21 -16.34 1.07 2.58
CA PRO A 21 -16.70 -0.18 3.28
C PRO A 21 -16.08 -1.42 2.64
N ALA A 22 -15.82 -1.40 1.33
CA ALA A 22 -15.16 -2.48 0.60
C ALA A 22 -13.71 -2.72 1.05
N LEU A 23 -13.11 -1.80 1.82
CA LEU A 23 -11.76 -1.94 2.38
C LEU A 23 -11.72 -2.76 3.69
N ALA A 24 -12.87 -3.14 4.26
CA ALA A 24 -12.94 -3.88 5.51
C ALA A 24 -12.11 -5.20 5.50
N PRO A 25 -12.10 -6.02 4.43
CA PRO A 25 -11.28 -7.23 4.40
C PRO A 25 -9.77 -6.99 4.50
N PHE A 26 -9.31 -5.75 4.27
CA PHE A 26 -7.89 -5.38 4.28
C PHE A 26 -7.42 -4.80 5.62
N GLN A 27 -8.28 -4.80 6.64
CA GLN A 27 -7.95 -4.38 8.01
C GLN A 27 -7.37 -5.53 8.86
N SER A 28 -6.98 -6.63 8.24
CA SER A 28 -6.40 -7.82 8.86
C SER A 28 -4.87 -7.82 8.76
N ALA A 29 -4.27 -8.99 9.04
CA ALA A 29 -2.82 -9.19 8.97
C ALA A 29 -2.22 -8.70 7.64
N ALA A 30 -1.04 -8.10 7.72
CA ALA A 30 -0.35 -7.50 6.58
C ALA A 30 1.16 -7.72 6.65
N LEU A 31 1.80 -7.82 5.49
CA LEU A 31 3.23 -7.64 5.35
C LEU A 31 3.51 -6.16 5.16
N CYS A 32 4.42 -5.62 5.98
CA CYS A 32 4.80 -4.22 5.94
C CYS A 32 6.29 -4.08 5.65
N LEU A 33 6.65 -3.13 4.78
CA LEU A 33 8.01 -2.66 4.61
C LEU A 33 8.08 -1.23 5.13
N TRP A 34 8.88 -1.01 6.16
CA TRP A 34 9.13 0.31 6.73
C TRP A 34 10.52 0.81 6.37
N LEU A 35 10.59 1.98 5.78
CA LEU A 35 11.81 2.68 5.35
C LEU A 35 11.91 4.00 6.11
N PRO A 36 12.55 4.03 7.28
CA PRO A 36 12.69 5.26 8.06
C PRO A 36 13.49 6.31 7.29
N SER A 37 13.10 7.58 7.44
CA SER A 37 13.74 8.75 6.80
C SER A 37 13.75 8.73 5.26
N VAL A 38 13.11 7.78 4.62
CA VAL A 38 12.88 7.80 3.16
C VAL A 38 11.52 8.43 2.90
N LYS A 39 11.49 9.59 2.27
CA LYS A 39 10.26 10.31 1.93
C LYS A 39 10.08 10.32 0.42
N LEU A 40 8.88 9.99 -0.02
CA LEU A 40 8.47 10.05 -1.41
C LEU A 40 7.53 11.24 -1.60
N SER A 41 7.76 12.04 -2.64
CA SER A 41 6.84 13.10 -3.02
C SER A 41 5.53 12.53 -3.58
N ALA A 42 4.47 13.35 -3.62
CA ALA A 42 3.21 12.97 -4.25
C ALA A 42 3.41 12.54 -5.73
N GLU A 43 4.29 13.22 -6.46
CA GLU A 43 4.64 12.88 -7.83
C GLU A 43 5.30 11.50 -7.93
N GLN A 44 6.27 11.22 -7.05
CA GLN A 44 6.93 9.91 -6.99
C GLN A 44 5.95 8.80 -6.64
N LEU A 45 5.00 9.05 -5.74
CA LEU A 45 3.92 8.12 -5.42
C LEU A 45 3.00 7.89 -6.62
N CYS A 46 2.63 8.95 -7.36
CA CYS A 46 1.86 8.84 -8.61
C CYS A 46 2.56 7.95 -9.64
N LEU A 47 3.88 8.07 -9.77
CA LEU A 47 4.67 7.25 -10.68
C LEU A 47 4.62 5.76 -10.35
N LEU A 48 4.40 5.39 -9.09
CA LEU A 48 4.24 3.98 -8.69
C LEU A 48 2.98 3.34 -9.28
N THR A 49 1.99 4.14 -9.65
CA THR A 49 0.69 3.68 -10.16
C THR A 49 0.64 3.61 -11.68
N GLN A 50 1.59 4.26 -12.37
CA GLN A 50 1.60 4.31 -13.82
C GLN A 50 2.24 3.03 -14.42
N PRO A 51 1.65 2.46 -15.47
CA PRO A 51 2.30 1.42 -16.25
C PRO A 51 3.67 1.91 -16.76
N SER A 52 4.66 1.02 -16.75
CA SER A 52 6.04 1.37 -17.17
C SER A 52 6.12 1.98 -18.58
N ALA A 53 5.21 1.61 -19.48
CA ALA A 53 5.13 2.14 -20.84
C ALA A 53 4.68 3.61 -20.91
N GLN A 54 3.99 4.12 -19.88
CA GLN A 54 3.50 5.51 -19.81
C GLN A 54 4.46 6.44 -19.05
N ARG A 55 5.51 5.87 -18.45
CA ARG A 55 6.52 6.67 -17.75
C ARG A 55 7.46 7.29 -18.75
N GLY A 56 7.35 8.61 -18.95
CA GLY A 56 8.33 9.35 -19.73
C GLY A 56 9.75 9.24 -19.13
N PRO A 57 10.79 9.47 -19.94
CA PRO A 57 12.18 9.28 -19.51
C PRO A 57 12.59 10.11 -18.28
N ALA A 58 12.01 11.29 -18.09
CA ALA A 58 12.30 12.15 -16.94
C ALA A 58 11.60 11.69 -15.64
N SER A 59 10.49 10.96 -15.72
CA SER A 59 9.70 10.52 -14.59
C SER A 59 10.19 9.20 -13.97
N ALA A 60 11.11 8.53 -14.64
CA ALA A 60 11.62 7.23 -14.24
C ALA A 60 12.83 7.31 -13.26
N LEU A 61 13.29 8.51 -12.93
CA LEU A 61 14.47 8.70 -12.09
C LEU A 61 14.08 8.62 -10.60
N LEU A 62 14.67 7.66 -9.90
CA LEU A 62 14.74 7.69 -8.45
C LEU A 62 15.54 8.92 -7.99
N PRO A 63 15.42 9.38 -6.72
CA PRO A 63 16.14 10.55 -6.19
C PRO A 63 17.66 10.51 -6.40
N ASN A 64 18.23 9.35 -6.68
CA ASN A 64 19.66 9.13 -6.97
C ASN A 64 19.96 9.03 -8.49
N GLY A 65 19.05 9.43 -9.36
CA GLY A 65 19.23 9.40 -10.81
C GLY A 65 19.21 8.00 -11.45
N ARG A 66 18.85 6.96 -10.70
CA ARG A 66 18.80 5.59 -11.22
C ARG A 66 17.37 5.20 -11.62
N LEU A 67 17.26 4.58 -12.77
CA LEU A 67 16.02 3.93 -13.21
C LEU A 67 15.75 2.69 -12.35
N PRO A 68 14.52 2.48 -11.85
CA PRO A 68 14.13 1.19 -11.28
C PRO A 68 14.30 0.14 -12.38
N ARG A 69 15.22 -0.81 -12.17
CA ARG A 69 15.66 -1.77 -13.22
C ARG A 69 14.53 -2.49 -13.94
N PHE A 70 13.35 -2.61 -13.43
CA PHE A 70 12.23 -3.24 -14.14
C PHE A 70 10.87 -2.55 -13.91
N GLY A 71 10.78 -1.57 -13.01
CA GLY A 71 9.52 -0.87 -12.70
C GLY A 71 8.37 -1.78 -12.19
N ARG A 72 8.69 -3.03 -11.87
CA ARG A 72 7.71 -4.08 -11.56
C ARG A 72 7.64 -4.43 -10.07
N GLY A 73 8.52 -3.89 -9.23
CA GLY A 73 8.63 -4.28 -7.83
C GLY A 73 7.30 -4.16 -7.06
N LEU A 74 6.60 -3.06 -7.24
CA LEU A 74 5.31 -2.86 -6.59
C LEU A 74 4.21 -3.74 -7.18
N LEU A 75 4.29 -4.12 -8.45
CA LEU A 75 3.32 -5.04 -9.07
C LEU A 75 3.41 -6.44 -8.47
N CYS A 76 4.58 -6.86 -7.98
CA CYS A 76 4.74 -8.13 -7.27
C CYS A 76 3.97 -8.16 -5.95
N ALA A 77 3.61 -7.00 -5.37
CA ALA A 77 2.78 -6.92 -4.19
C ALA A 77 1.41 -7.61 -4.38
N PHE A 78 0.88 -7.58 -5.61
CA PHE A 78 -0.40 -8.19 -5.95
C PHE A 78 -0.34 -9.73 -6.07
N ALA A 79 0.83 -10.33 -5.91
CA ALA A 79 0.93 -11.77 -5.68
C ALA A 79 0.41 -12.18 -4.29
N ILE A 80 0.47 -11.28 -3.30
CA ILE A 80 0.08 -11.56 -1.90
C ILE A 80 -1.09 -10.70 -1.41
N SER A 81 -1.43 -9.61 -2.09
CA SER A 81 -2.47 -8.66 -1.69
C SER A 81 -3.38 -8.31 -2.85
N GLU A 82 -4.60 -7.82 -2.58
CA GLU A 82 -5.50 -7.23 -3.59
C GLU A 82 -5.38 -5.70 -3.62
N VAL A 83 -5.07 -5.11 -2.46
CA VAL A 83 -4.93 -3.67 -2.27
C VAL A 83 -3.59 -3.41 -1.58
N ALA A 84 -2.81 -2.49 -2.10
CA ALA A 84 -1.59 -2.05 -1.45
C ALA A 84 -1.74 -0.63 -0.93
N CYS A 85 -1.16 -0.36 0.25
CA CYS A 85 -1.09 0.97 0.82
C CYS A 85 0.39 1.42 0.85
N VAL A 86 0.66 2.61 0.31
CA VAL A 86 1.97 3.26 0.43
C VAL A 86 1.77 4.61 1.11
N ALA A 87 2.25 4.75 2.33
CA ALA A 87 2.21 6.00 3.07
C ALA A 87 3.61 6.60 3.15
N SER A 88 3.73 7.88 2.87
CA SER A 88 5.00 8.60 2.91
C SER A 88 4.79 10.09 3.16
N ASP A 89 5.56 10.65 4.08
CA ASP A 89 5.51 12.07 4.43
C ASP A 89 4.07 12.52 4.73
N LYS A 90 3.47 13.30 3.85
CA LYS A 90 2.13 13.91 4.01
C LYS A 90 1.01 13.16 3.29
N HIS A 91 1.30 12.04 2.61
CA HIS A 91 0.35 11.38 1.73
C HIS A 91 0.28 9.87 1.98
N MET A 92 -0.92 9.32 1.77
CA MET A 92 -1.18 7.90 1.69
C MET A 92 -1.73 7.56 0.30
N TYR A 93 -1.17 6.57 -0.32
CA TYR A 93 -1.64 5.97 -1.55
C TYR A 93 -2.32 4.65 -1.27
N LEU A 94 -3.54 4.48 -1.75
CA LEU A 94 -4.20 3.18 -1.85
C LEU A 94 -4.22 2.75 -3.31
N LEU A 95 -3.66 1.59 -3.58
CA LEU A 95 -3.57 0.99 -4.91
C LEU A 95 -4.56 -0.16 -5.00
N ASP A 96 -5.49 -0.06 -5.93
CA ASP A 96 -6.50 -1.08 -6.25
C ASP A 96 -6.55 -1.29 -7.77
N PRO A 97 -5.64 -2.09 -8.34
CA PRO A 97 -5.64 -2.29 -9.79
C PRO A 97 -6.86 -3.05 -10.29
N SER A 98 -7.65 -3.65 -9.39
CA SER A 98 -8.91 -4.31 -9.76
C SER A 98 -10.07 -3.33 -9.95
N GLY A 99 -9.98 -2.12 -9.36
CA GLY A 99 -11.03 -1.11 -9.33
C GLY A 99 -12.27 -1.52 -8.52
N ARG A 100 -12.16 -2.55 -7.66
CA ARG A 100 -13.32 -3.11 -6.93
C ARG A 100 -13.53 -2.50 -5.55
N TYR A 101 -12.47 -1.98 -4.93
CA TYR A 101 -12.46 -1.65 -3.51
C TYR A 101 -12.41 -0.14 -3.25
N LEU A 102 -11.93 0.64 -4.23
CA LEU A 102 -11.85 2.10 -4.15
C LEU A 102 -12.93 2.83 -4.95
N THR A 103 -14.03 2.16 -5.28
CA THR A 103 -15.19 2.79 -5.90
C THR A 103 -15.79 3.79 -4.92
N SER A 104 -15.77 5.08 -5.24
CA SER A 104 -16.51 6.07 -4.46
C SER A 104 -17.90 6.24 -5.05
N ALA A 105 -18.88 6.44 -4.16
CA ALA A 105 -20.24 6.81 -4.54
C ALA A 105 -20.35 8.16 -5.29
N ILE A 106 -19.22 8.87 -5.46
CA ILE A 106 -19.12 10.19 -6.10
C ILE A 106 -18.65 10.05 -7.56
N ASP A 107 -18.09 8.91 -7.95
CA ASP A 107 -17.65 8.71 -9.34
C ASP A 107 -18.86 8.39 -10.21
N ALA A 108 -19.26 9.32 -11.03
CA ALA A 108 -20.19 9.11 -12.13
C ALA A 108 -19.74 7.85 -12.92
N ALA A 109 -20.72 7.11 -13.44
CA ALA A 109 -20.48 5.89 -14.20
C ALA A 109 -19.28 6.06 -15.15
N PRO A 110 -18.30 5.13 -15.15
CA PRO A 110 -17.14 5.25 -16.01
C PRO A 110 -17.63 5.31 -17.44
N THR A 111 -17.27 6.36 -18.16
CA THR A 111 -17.35 6.35 -19.61
C THR A 111 -16.46 5.23 -20.11
N ALA A 112 -16.92 4.44 -21.07
CA ALA A 112 -16.29 3.20 -21.53
C ALA A 112 -14.79 3.31 -21.90
N ASP A 113 -14.30 4.53 -22.15
CA ASP A 113 -12.92 4.83 -22.53
C ASP A 113 -12.05 5.42 -21.38
N ALA A 114 -12.61 5.67 -20.20
CA ALA A 114 -11.81 6.17 -19.08
C ALA A 114 -11.06 5.00 -18.41
N GLN A 115 -9.76 4.93 -18.62
CA GLN A 115 -8.90 4.04 -17.84
C GLN A 115 -9.08 4.37 -16.35
N GLN A 116 -9.64 3.42 -15.60
CA GLN A 116 -9.82 3.60 -14.16
C GLN A 116 -8.45 3.79 -13.50
N PRO A 117 -8.32 4.79 -12.62
CA PRO A 117 -7.06 5.00 -11.91
C PRO A 117 -6.74 3.77 -11.06
N ILE A 118 -5.50 3.27 -11.17
CA ILE A 118 -5.00 2.12 -10.41
C ILE A 118 -4.98 2.38 -8.90
N GLY A 119 -5.12 3.64 -8.48
CA GLY A 119 -5.09 4.01 -7.07
C GLY A 119 -5.50 5.45 -6.82
N ARG A 120 -5.61 5.78 -5.52
CA ARG A 120 -6.00 7.12 -5.05
C ARG A 120 -5.03 7.62 -3.98
N VAL A 121 -4.82 8.94 -4.00
CA VAL A 121 -4.03 9.66 -2.99
C VAL A 121 -4.96 10.26 -1.95
N TYR A 122 -4.57 10.09 -0.70
CA TYR A 122 -5.23 10.72 0.43
C TYR A 122 -4.21 11.50 1.26
N PRO A 123 -4.52 12.73 1.68
CA PRO A 123 -3.63 13.47 2.56
C PRO A 123 -3.60 12.86 3.97
N LEU A 124 -2.42 12.82 4.56
CA LEU A 124 -2.22 12.54 5.98
C LEU A 124 -2.27 13.85 6.78
N VAL A 125 -1.57 14.88 6.29
CA VAL A 125 -1.50 16.21 6.90
C VAL A 125 -1.30 17.30 5.83
N PRO A 126 -1.87 18.50 5.98
CA PRO A 126 -2.95 18.80 6.92
C PRO A 126 -4.26 18.19 6.42
N SER A 127 -4.97 17.45 7.26
CA SER A 127 -6.24 16.81 6.86
C SER A 127 -7.01 16.32 8.07
N ASP A 128 -8.34 16.38 8.00
CA ASP A 128 -9.23 15.76 8.98
C ASP A 128 -9.53 14.29 8.67
N LEU A 129 -9.12 13.79 7.51
CA LEU A 129 -9.39 12.42 7.08
C LEU A 129 -8.88 11.36 8.07
N PRO A 130 -7.65 11.47 8.64
CA PRO A 130 -7.17 10.49 9.60
C PRO A 130 -8.01 10.39 10.87
N ARG A 131 -8.64 11.50 11.28
CA ARG A 131 -9.54 11.52 12.43
C ARG A 131 -10.93 10.98 12.06
N LYS A 132 -11.45 11.37 10.90
CA LYS A 132 -12.77 10.95 10.41
C LYS A 132 -12.81 9.47 10.06
N PHE A 133 -11.73 8.93 9.51
CA PHE A 133 -11.60 7.55 9.06
C PHE A 133 -10.51 6.82 9.87
N SER A 134 -10.60 6.89 11.20
CA SER A 134 -9.54 6.45 12.12
C SER A 134 -9.12 4.99 11.88
N ASP A 135 -10.05 4.10 11.58
CA ASP A 135 -9.75 2.69 11.34
C ASP A 135 -8.92 2.48 10.06
N GLN A 136 -9.16 3.31 9.03
CA GLN A 136 -8.38 3.26 7.79
C GLN A 136 -6.91 3.63 8.02
N TYR A 137 -6.65 4.58 8.92
CA TYR A 137 -5.31 5.09 9.19
C TYR A 137 -4.61 4.37 10.35
N ALA A 138 -5.34 3.64 11.21
CA ALA A 138 -4.79 2.92 12.36
C ALA A 138 -3.62 1.97 11.99
N PRO A 139 -3.66 1.23 10.87
CA PRO A 139 -2.54 0.37 10.48
C PRO A 139 -1.22 1.09 10.24
N LEU A 140 -1.23 2.40 9.95
CA LEU A 140 -0.02 3.18 9.71
C LEU A 140 0.83 3.38 10.97
N ALA A 141 0.28 3.09 12.15
CA ALA A 141 1.00 3.11 13.42
C ALA A 141 2.22 2.16 13.44
N VAL A 142 2.26 1.13 12.57
CA VAL A 142 3.44 0.27 12.37
C VAL A 142 4.67 1.09 11.95
N GLY A 143 4.49 2.14 11.15
CA GLY A 143 5.53 3.10 10.75
C GLY A 143 5.66 4.31 11.69
N GLY A 144 5.05 4.26 12.87
CA GLY A 144 5.09 5.36 13.84
C GLY A 144 4.13 6.52 13.54
N TYR A 145 3.22 6.37 12.57
CA TYR A 145 2.21 7.39 12.31
C TYR A 145 1.20 7.49 13.46
N ALA A 146 1.00 8.70 13.96
CA ALA A 146 0.00 9.01 14.98
C ALA A 146 -0.96 10.07 14.44
N ALA A 147 -2.17 9.67 14.07
CA ALA A 147 -3.19 10.57 13.51
C ALA A 147 -3.50 11.77 14.42
N ALA A 148 -3.52 11.53 15.74
CA ALA A 148 -3.77 12.58 16.74
C ALA A 148 -2.65 13.64 16.82
N ALA A 149 -1.43 13.30 16.43
CA ALA A 149 -0.31 14.23 16.49
C ALA A 149 -0.31 15.27 15.34
N GLY A 150 -1.08 15.05 14.27
CA GLY A 150 -1.11 15.94 13.12
C GLY A 150 0.24 16.11 12.43
N ALA A 151 1.16 15.17 12.64
CA ALA A 151 2.50 15.19 12.09
C ALA A 151 2.62 14.29 10.83
N PRO A 152 3.49 14.64 9.88
CA PRO A 152 3.77 13.77 8.74
C PRO A 152 4.46 12.48 9.17
N LEU A 153 4.37 11.45 8.33
CA LEU A 153 5.09 10.19 8.54
C LEU A 153 6.58 10.38 8.24
N ASP A 154 7.46 10.12 9.21
CA ASP A 154 8.90 10.28 9.02
C ASP A 154 9.55 9.07 8.33
N GLY A 155 9.08 8.79 7.15
CA GLY A 155 9.55 7.66 6.33
C GLY A 155 8.54 7.24 5.28
N THR A 156 8.73 6.04 4.77
CA THR A 156 7.80 5.39 3.84
C THR A 156 7.39 4.02 4.37
N LEU A 157 6.10 3.81 4.50
CA LEU A 157 5.49 2.54 4.87
C LEU A 157 4.76 1.96 3.65
N VAL A 158 5.16 0.77 3.23
CA VAL A 158 4.38 -0.04 2.29
C VAL A 158 3.68 -1.12 3.10
N ARG A 159 2.34 -1.16 3.04
CA ARG A 159 1.52 -2.17 3.72
C ARG A 159 0.77 -3.00 2.70
N LEU A 160 0.92 -4.30 2.79
CA LEU A 160 0.32 -5.30 1.91
C LEU A 160 -0.56 -6.22 2.75
N PRO A 161 -1.87 -5.92 2.87
CA PRO A 161 -2.82 -6.81 3.54
C PRO A 161 -2.77 -8.21 2.91
N LEU A 162 -2.65 -9.24 3.73
CA LEU A 162 -2.56 -10.61 3.23
C LEU A 162 -3.89 -11.05 2.61
N ARG A 163 -3.83 -11.57 1.38
CA ARG A 163 -5.01 -12.08 0.69
C ARG A 163 -5.57 -13.26 1.46
N SER A 164 -6.78 -13.11 1.99
CA SER A 164 -7.52 -14.19 2.65
C SER A 164 -8.01 -15.24 1.65
N HIS A 165 -8.48 -16.39 2.14
CA HIS A 165 -9.07 -17.42 1.30
C HIS A 165 -10.29 -16.90 0.52
N ALA A 166 -11.15 -16.12 1.18
CA ALA A 166 -12.33 -15.53 0.54
C ALA A 166 -11.96 -14.55 -0.59
N LEU A 167 -10.94 -13.73 -0.38
CA LEU A 167 -10.44 -12.81 -1.42
C LEU A 167 -9.79 -13.57 -2.58
N ALA A 168 -9.07 -14.66 -2.30
CA ALA A 168 -8.39 -15.47 -3.32
C ALA A 168 -9.37 -16.10 -4.32
N ALA A 169 -10.53 -16.52 -3.85
CA ALA A 169 -11.58 -17.14 -4.70
C ALA A 169 -12.10 -16.18 -5.78
N GLY A 170 -12.09 -14.86 -5.51
CA GLY A 170 -12.55 -13.82 -6.46
C GLY A 170 -11.43 -13.00 -7.07
N SER A 171 -10.17 -13.30 -6.79
CA SER A 171 -9.02 -12.51 -7.23
C SER A 171 -8.79 -12.64 -8.75
N ARG A 172 -8.46 -11.49 -9.37
CA ARG A 172 -7.98 -11.42 -10.76
C ARG A 172 -6.47 -11.62 -10.89
N PHE A 173 -5.72 -11.58 -9.76
CA PHE A 173 -4.26 -11.60 -9.76
C PHE A 173 -3.70 -12.97 -9.40
N SER A 174 -4.31 -13.66 -8.43
CA SER A 174 -3.84 -14.96 -7.98
C SER A 174 -4.89 -15.65 -7.11
N ASN A 175 -5.07 -16.94 -7.31
CA ASN A 175 -5.90 -17.79 -6.45
C ASN A 175 -5.19 -18.24 -5.15
N LYS A 176 -3.95 -17.80 -4.93
CA LYS A 176 -3.20 -18.14 -3.71
C LYS A 176 -3.62 -17.23 -2.56
N PHE A 177 -3.95 -17.83 -1.43
CA PHE A 177 -4.16 -17.10 -0.18
C PHE A 177 -2.91 -17.15 0.71
N TRP A 178 -2.82 -16.20 1.63
CA TRP A 178 -1.71 -16.04 2.55
C TRP A 178 -2.24 -15.88 3.96
N SER A 179 -1.81 -16.77 4.86
CA SER A 179 -2.01 -16.62 6.29
C SER A 179 -0.79 -16.00 6.95
N ALA A 180 -0.97 -15.40 8.12
CA ALA A 180 0.15 -14.89 8.92
C ALA A 180 1.16 -16.00 9.27
N ALA A 181 0.69 -17.24 9.52
CA ALA A 181 1.56 -18.38 9.78
C ALA A 181 2.44 -18.71 8.56
N ARG A 182 1.84 -18.81 7.38
CA ARG A 182 2.57 -19.08 6.13
C ARG A 182 3.58 -17.98 5.82
N MET A 183 3.20 -16.70 6.03
CA MET A 183 4.09 -15.58 5.82
C MET A 183 5.26 -15.61 6.82
N ARG A 184 5.02 -15.94 8.08
CA ARG A 184 6.08 -16.08 9.09
C ARG A 184 7.09 -17.17 8.71
N THR A 185 6.62 -18.31 8.21
CA THR A 185 7.50 -19.39 7.74
C THR A 185 8.39 -18.93 6.59
N LEU A 186 7.80 -18.19 5.62
CA LEU A 186 8.56 -17.63 4.48
C LEU A 186 9.62 -16.64 4.95
N LEU A 187 9.26 -15.72 5.84
CA LEU A 187 10.20 -14.72 6.36
C LEU A 187 11.35 -15.37 7.13
N GLY A 188 11.06 -16.37 7.95
CA GLY A 188 12.12 -17.13 8.67
C GLY A 188 13.04 -17.91 7.73
N ALA A 189 12.54 -18.38 6.57
CA ALA A 189 13.40 -18.99 5.56
C ALA A 189 14.31 -17.97 4.87
N LEU A 190 13.80 -16.77 4.57
CA LEU A 190 14.59 -15.68 3.99
C LEU A 190 15.67 -15.18 4.96
N GLU A 191 15.34 -15.08 6.24
CA GLU A 191 16.28 -14.63 7.27
C GLU A 191 17.48 -15.59 7.38
N LYS A 192 17.23 -16.91 7.35
CA LYS A 192 18.29 -17.93 7.35
C LYS A 192 19.20 -17.85 6.10
N GLN A 193 18.67 -17.42 4.96
CA GLN A 193 19.45 -17.27 3.73
C GLN A 193 20.25 -15.96 3.69
N ALA A 194 19.80 -14.95 4.43
CA ALA A 194 20.46 -13.64 4.48
C ALA A 194 21.59 -13.56 5.52
N THR A 195 21.69 -14.55 6.41
CA THR A 195 22.78 -14.65 7.39
C THR A 195 23.92 -15.44 6.75
N PRO A 196 25.10 -14.80 6.53
CA PRO A 196 26.26 -15.46 5.91
C PRO A 196 26.83 -16.56 6.79
#